data_6a332dedea5aec8f3546aef914a1236c
#
_entry.id   6a332dedea5aec8f3546aef914a1236c
#
_cell.length_a   1.000
_cell.length_b   1.000
_cell.length_c   1.000
_cell.angle_alpha   90.00
_cell.angle_beta   90.00
_cell.angle_gamma   90.00
#
_symmetry.space_group_name_H-M   'P 1'
#
loop_
_entity.id
_entity.type
_entity.pdbx_description
1 polymer ?
#
loop_
_entity_poly.entity_id
_entity_poly.type
_entity_poly.pdbx_seq_one_letter_code
_entity_poly.pdbx_strand_id
1 'polypeptide(L)'
;MRKPLVLILFFLWSGVAAMAQAILQPLQQEMRQIQRSTAKPLRSTAAAAVSLPFFDDFAATTVAPDPSRWQNGGVYINNRFGFEPITINVATFDGLNAAGQPYVPESVGAGASDTLTSEPILLGSLNPGDSVYLSFYWQSGGIGDVPDLTESNLRYLQLEFKDNTGTWNQVWRQPAPGVVTDFAQVFVGLREPRYFHDDFQFRFRNVGQRNGLADVWNVDYVELGSNRSKGQNTTRDIAISEGVSKLLEHYTAMPARQFRANPTGELAEEVRATLNNLGGLPGAISWRGYIKQLNEATADTFLRGQALIPGAARQYEVTGTPTLDAIQVPASGPFTLLHGIRLDTREQDPLQRANDSTERKTNFADYYAYDDGTAEAGFSFLGTGNVQVAQRFDLNEPDQLSGFRVYFPRVGRDLSGSPLIFKIWAEQDSVPGETLHQQSFQIQYSDTLNEFYEVQLSKLVPVEGSFYIGWSQGGNTYVNIGFDKNERATDRRFTYTPSGGWIGETTLEGAIMMRPVLVGEALGVEDDLAAASMRVFPNPSRGEVFINEPYEQVSVFDITGKKVHSQTYAGPAQPINLRHLAPGLYTLRIQTRKAIVNKKLILTKL
;
A
#
# COMPACT_ATOMS: atom_id res chain seq x y z
N MET A 1 33.11 14.49 -74.28
CA MET A 1 32.88 13.21 -73.61
C MET A 1 32.74 13.50 -72.12
N ARG A 2 31.50 13.55 -71.60
CA ARG A 2 31.21 13.76 -70.15
C ARG A 2 30.91 12.41 -69.53
N LYS A 3 31.64 12.03 -68.46
CA LYS A 3 31.44 10.80 -67.68
C LYS A 3 30.35 11.06 -66.66
N PRO A 4 29.34 10.16 -66.43
CA PRO A 4 28.38 10.30 -65.37
C PRO A 4 29.02 9.85 -64.05
N LEU A 5 28.82 10.67 -62.99
CA LEU A 5 29.15 10.39 -61.61
C LEU A 5 28.00 9.57 -61.01
N VAL A 6 28.23 8.29 -60.69
CA VAL A 6 27.25 7.45 -59.99
C VAL A 6 27.41 7.71 -58.50
N LEU A 7 26.43 8.37 -57.91
CA LEU A 7 26.33 8.59 -56.45
C LEU A 7 25.67 7.35 -55.82
N ILE A 8 26.46 6.52 -55.15
CA ILE A 8 25.93 5.38 -54.33
C ILE A 8 25.50 5.95 -52.98
N LEU A 9 24.18 6.10 -52.76
CA LEU A 9 23.61 6.38 -51.47
C LEU A 9 23.63 5.10 -50.63
N PHE A 10 24.50 5.04 -49.63
CA PHE A 10 24.41 4.06 -48.54
C PHE A 10 23.28 4.48 -47.62
N PHE A 11 22.12 3.81 -47.69
CA PHE A 11 21.14 3.83 -46.65
C PHE A 11 21.69 3.05 -45.45
N LEU A 12 22.19 3.76 -44.44
CA LEU A 12 22.39 3.23 -43.11
C LEU A 12 20.99 3.00 -42.50
N TRP A 13 20.51 1.78 -42.61
CA TRP A 13 19.37 1.31 -41.85
C TRP A 13 19.82 1.14 -40.38
N SER A 14 19.74 2.20 -39.58
CA SER A 14 19.81 2.10 -38.15
C SER A 14 18.55 1.36 -37.71
N GLY A 15 18.67 0.04 -37.55
CA GLY A 15 17.64 -0.74 -36.86
C GLY A 15 17.52 -0.19 -35.45
N VAL A 16 16.46 0.54 -35.17
CA VAL A 16 16.04 0.85 -33.78
C VAL A 16 15.69 -0.50 -33.20
N ALA A 17 16.60 -1.09 -32.44
CA ALA A 17 16.26 -2.22 -31.59
C ALA A 17 15.13 -1.75 -30.67
N ALA A 18 13.95 -2.31 -30.83
CA ALA A 18 12.86 -2.08 -29.88
C ALA A 18 13.34 -2.60 -28.52
N MET A 19 13.84 -1.69 -27.70
CA MET A 19 14.24 -2.01 -26.33
C MET A 19 12.97 -2.33 -25.56
N ALA A 20 12.96 -3.45 -24.87
CA ALA A 20 11.88 -3.74 -23.91
C ALA A 20 11.88 -2.65 -22.85
N GLN A 21 10.74 -1.97 -22.67
CA GLN A 21 10.62 -0.83 -21.76
C GLN A 21 9.60 -1.16 -20.67
N ALA A 22 10.00 -0.95 -19.43
CA ALA A 22 9.08 -0.96 -18.30
C ALA A 22 8.13 0.24 -18.39
N ILE A 23 6.85 0.00 -18.10
CA ILE A 23 5.83 1.05 -18.09
C ILE A 23 4.99 0.93 -16.82
N LEU A 24 4.54 2.09 -16.33
CA LEU A 24 3.51 2.19 -15.32
C LEU A 24 2.20 2.60 -15.96
N GLN A 25 1.12 1.97 -15.53
CA GLN A 25 -0.23 2.25 -16.00
C GLN A 25 -1.14 2.59 -14.83
N PRO A 26 -2.01 3.61 -14.95
CA PRO A 26 -2.99 3.92 -13.91
C PRO A 26 -3.90 2.72 -13.63
N LEU A 27 -4.26 2.51 -12.37
CA LEU A 27 -5.21 1.48 -11.98
C LEU A 27 -6.60 1.82 -12.51
N GLN A 28 -7.30 0.85 -13.10
CA GLN A 28 -8.66 1.07 -13.61
C GLN A 28 -9.72 0.98 -12.52
N GLN A 29 -9.41 0.34 -11.40
CA GLN A 29 -10.26 0.32 -10.21
C GLN A 29 -9.40 0.10 -8.96
N GLU A 30 -9.89 0.61 -7.85
CA GLU A 30 -9.29 0.43 -6.54
C GLU A 30 -10.41 0.29 -5.52
N MET A 31 -10.55 -0.87 -4.90
CA MET A 31 -11.61 -1.10 -3.91
C MET A 31 -11.31 -0.31 -2.62
N ARG A 32 -11.95 0.84 -2.47
CA ARG A 32 -11.85 1.70 -1.29
C ARG A 32 -12.72 1.12 -0.17
N GLN A 33 -12.10 0.66 0.92
CA GLN A 33 -12.85 0.16 2.06
C GLN A 33 -13.47 1.34 2.81
N ILE A 34 -14.73 1.61 2.54
CA ILE A 34 -15.54 2.43 3.44
C ILE A 34 -15.75 1.55 4.68
N GLN A 35 -15.11 1.90 5.79
CA GLN A 35 -15.45 1.30 7.07
C GLN A 35 -16.93 1.56 7.29
N ARG A 36 -17.77 0.54 7.08
CA ARG A 36 -19.18 0.63 7.45
C ARG A 36 -19.22 0.79 8.96
N SER A 37 -19.43 2.03 9.40
CA SER A 37 -19.83 2.27 10.77
C SER A 37 -21.02 1.35 11.04
N THR A 38 -20.90 0.46 12.02
CA THR A 38 -22.01 -0.38 12.50
C THR A 38 -23.10 0.45 13.20
N ALA A 39 -22.93 1.76 13.28
CA ALA A 39 -23.97 2.69 13.66
C ALA A 39 -25.05 2.67 12.57
N LYS A 40 -26.27 2.22 12.92
CA LYS A 40 -27.46 2.44 12.09
C LYS A 40 -27.45 3.88 11.61
N PRO A 41 -27.70 4.15 10.32
CA PRO A 41 -27.89 5.52 9.88
C PRO A 41 -29.03 6.10 10.72
N LEU A 42 -28.68 6.98 11.64
CA LEU A 42 -29.67 7.89 12.20
C LEU A 42 -30.25 8.61 10.99
N ARG A 43 -31.59 8.60 10.87
CA ARG A 43 -32.30 9.38 9.88
C ARG A 43 -31.65 10.76 9.86
N SER A 44 -31.24 11.19 8.65
CA SER A 44 -30.73 12.52 8.38
C SER A 44 -31.60 13.57 9.08
N THR A 45 -31.21 13.95 10.28
CA THR A 45 -31.47 15.31 10.75
C THR A 45 -30.59 16.16 9.86
N ALA A 46 -31.14 17.21 9.24
CA ALA A 46 -30.38 18.16 8.46
C ALA A 46 -29.06 18.44 9.18
N ALA A 47 -27.93 18.28 8.47
CA ALA A 47 -26.62 18.50 9.07
C ALA A 47 -26.65 19.89 9.71
N ALA A 48 -26.15 20.02 10.93
CA ALA A 48 -26.09 21.32 11.58
C ALA A 48 -25.21 22.24 10.74
N ALA A 49 -25.67 23.43 10.43
CA ALA A 49 -24.90 24.40 9.68
C ALA A 49 -23.59 24.73 10.41
N VAL A 50 -22.48 24.80 9.67
CA VAL A 50 -21.15 25.01 10.21
C VAL A 50 -20.89 26.51 10.46
N SER A 51 -20.32 26.86 11.61
CA SER A 51 -19.87 28.24 11.89
C SER A 51 -18.42 28.47 11.45
N LEU A 52 -18.05 29.74 11.22
CA LEU A 52 -16.65 30.09 11.02
C LEU A 52 -15.82 30.03 12.31
N PRO A 53 -14.53 29.69 12.25
CA PRO A 53 -13.83 29.27 11.04
C PRO A 53 -14.21 27.86 10.62
N PHE A 54 -14.37 27.63 9.29
CA PHE A 54 -14.39 26.30 8.72
C PHE A 54 -12.95 25.90 8.44
N PHE A 55 -12.55 24.74 8.93
CA PHE A 55 -11.19 24.22 8.75
C PHE A 55 -11.21 22.70 8.56
N ASP A 56 -10.44 22.20 7.61
CA ASP A 56 -10.13 20.78 7.48
C ASP A 56 -8.80 20.60 6.72
N ASP A 57 -7.88 19.87 7.32
CA ASP A 57 -6.62 19.41 6.75
C ASP A 57 -6.63 17.92 6.41
N PHE A 58 -7.79 17.28 6.54
CA PHE A 58 -8.03 15.85 6.30
C PHE A 58 -7.22 14.88 7.17
N ALA A 59 -6.40 15.36 8.11
CA ALA A 59 -5.56 14.51 8.97
C ALA A 59 -6.38 13.63 9.93
N ALA A 60 -7.59 14.07 10.31
CA ALA A 60 -8.44 13.37 11.27
C ALA A 60 -9.18 12.15 10.68
N THR A 61 -9.21 11.98 9.35
CA THR A 61 -9.99 10.95 8.67
C THR A 61 -9.17 10.20 7.64
N THR A 62 -9.64 9.00 7.28
CA THR A 62 -9.07 8.19 6.19
C THR A 62 -10.21 7.64 5.35
N VAL A 63 -9.95 7.41 4.05
CA VAL A 63 -10.90 6.90 3.03
C VAL A 63 -11.98 7.90 2.66
N ALA A 64 -12.67 8.53 3.60
CA ALA A 64 -13.74 9.49 3.32
C ALA A 64 -13.58 10.76 4.17
N PRO A 65 -13.95 11.95 3.67
CA PRO A 65 -13.94 13.19 4.43
C PRO A 65 -14.98 13.17 5.57
N ASP A 66 -14.78 14.03 6.56
CA ASP A 66 -15.68 14.15 7.72
C ASP A 66 -17.10 14.57 7.28
N PRO A 67 -18.12 13.73 7.47
CA PRO A 67 -19.49 14.03 7.04
C PRO A 67 -20.15 15.18 7.82
N SER A 68 -19.55 15.65 8.92
CA SER A 68 -20.02 16.84 9.62
C SER A 68 -19.61 18.15 8.91
N ARG A 69 -18.69 18.07 7.96
CA ARG A 69 -18.16 19.20 7.18
C ARG A 69 -18.42 19.07 5.70
N TRP A 70 -18.46 17.81 5.18
CA TRP A 70 -18.43 17.57 3.76
C TRP A 70 -19.52 16.59 3.28
N GLN A 71 -20.09 16.92 2.14
CA GLN A 71 -20.83 16.00 1.29
C GLN A 71 -19.86 15.40 0.27
N ASN A 72 -19.56 14.12 0.42
CA ASN A 72 -18.59 13.44 -0.45
C ASN A 72 -19.25 12.93 -1.74
N GLY A 73 -18.71 13.37 -2.87
CA GLY A 73 -19.10 12.93 -4.21
C GLY A 73 -17.97 12.18 -4.93
N GLY A 74 -17.26 11.29 -4.22
CA GLY A 74 -16.24 10.43 -4.81
C GLY A 74 -14.82 10.60 -4.26
N VAL A 75 -14.53 11.75 -3.67
CA VAL A 75 -13.18 12.13 -3.19
C VAL A 75 -12.65 11.13 -2.16
N TYR A 76 -11.38 10.79 -2.30
CA TYR A 76 -10.67 9.81 -1.47
C TYR A 76 -9.67 10.50 -0.54
N ILE A 77 -9.82 10.31 0.78
CA ILE A 77 -8.87 10.81 1.78
C ILE A 77 -7.80 9.77 2.03
N ASN A 78 -6.54 10.16 1.82
CA ASN A 78 -5.40 9.25 1.90
C ASN A 78 -4.07 10.00 2.11
N ASN A 79 -3.03 9.24 2.51
CA ASN A 79 -1.64 9.70 2.64
C ASN A 79 -0.71 9.13 1.54
N ARG A 80 -1.27 8.71 0.39
CA ARG A 80 -0.56 7.97 -0.65
C ARG A 80 -0.29 8.80 -1.90
N PHE A 81 -1.21 9.69 -2.27
CA PHE A 81 -1.14 10.40 -3.54
C PHE A 81 -0.53 11.80 -3.47
N GLY A 82 -0.42 12.39 -2.28
CA GLY A 82 0.29 13.66 -2.10
C GLY A 82 1.81 13.48 -2.23
N PHE A 83 2.46 14.31 -3.03
CA PHE A 83 3.92 14.44 -3.07
C PHE A 83 4.31 15.66 -2.26
N GLU A 84 5.15 15.51 -1.23
CA GLU A 84 5.51 16.56 -0.25
C GLU A 84 4.25 17.29 0.27
N PRO A 85 3.27 16.58 0.87
CA PRO A 85 1.99 17.15 1.23
C PRO A 85 2.11 18.24 2.30
N ILE A 86 1.04 19.00 2.47
CA ILE A 86 0.99 20.09 3.47
C ILE A 86 0.80 19.52 4.86
N THR A 87 -0.12 18.56 4.99
CA THR A 87 -0.35 17.75 6.18
C THR A 87 -0.42 16.27 5.81
N ILE A 88 -0.51 15.37 6.79
CA ILE A 88 -0.34 13.94 6.59
C ILE A 88 -1.31 13.28 5.60
N ASN A 89 -2.49 13.82 5.39
CA ASN A 89 -3.49 13.31 4.45
C ASN A 89 -3.90 14.38 3.44
N VAL A 90 -4.40 13.93 2.31
CA VAL A 90 -4.91 14.80 1.25
C VAL A 90 -6.26 14.33 0.74
N ALA A 91 -7.07 15.25 0.22
CA ALA A 91 -8.28 14.94 -0.52
C ALA A 91 -7.93 14.75 -2.01
N THR A 92 -7.95 13.52 -2.48
CA THR A 92 -7.62 13.14 -3.85
C THR A 92 -8.88 13.07 -4.72
N PHE A 93 -8.82 13.71 -5.87
CA PHE A 93 -9.82 13.70 -6.94
C PHE A 93 -9.28 12.93 -8.12
N ASP A 94 -10.06 11.96 -8.64
CA ASP A 94 -9.65 11.10 -9.74
C ASP A 94 -10.85 10.68 -10.62
N GLY A 95 -10.74 9.57 -11.35
CA GLY A 95 -11.81 9.02 -12.20
C GLY A 95 -12.57 7.84 -11.58
N LEU A 96 -12.41 7.60 -10.27
CA LEU A 96 -13.10 6.56 -9.51
C LEU A 96 -14.13 7.16 -8.54
N ASN A 97 -15.26 6.51 -8.37
CA ASN A 97 -16.25 6.88 -7.36
C ASN A 97 -15.83 6.47 -5.94
N ALA A 98 -16.63 6.82 -4.93
CA ALA A 98 -16.34 6.50 -3.53
C ALA A 98 -16.14 5.00 -3.23
N ALA A 99 -16.65 4.10 -4.08
CA ALA A 99 -16.44 2.66 -3.96
C ALA A 99 -15.17 2.18 -4.71
N GLY A 100 -14.41 3.11 -5.33
CA GLY A 100 -13.22 2.78 -6.12
C GLY A 100 -13.52 2.15 -7.47
N GLN A 101 -14.74 2.33 -7.99
CA GLN A 101 -15.12 1.89 -9.32
C GLN A 101 -15.07 3.07 -10.30
N PRO A 102 -14.67 2.85 -11.55
CA PRO A 102 -14.65 3.91 -12.56
C PRO A 102 -16.06 4.48 -12.79
N TYR A 103 -16.15 5.81 -12.97
CA TYR A 103 -17.41 6.44 -13.33
C TYR A 103 -17.91 6.00 -14.70
N VAL A 104 -17.00 5.80 -15.66
CA VAL A 104 -17.31 5.34 -17.02
C VAL A 104 -16.19 4.40 -17.51
N PRO A 105 -16.30 3.07 -17.28
CA PRO A 105 -15.21 2.12 -17.55
C PRO A 105 -14.69 2.12 -18.98
N GLU A 106 -15.56 2.34 -19.97
CA GLU A 106 -15.24 2.25 -21.39
C GLU A 106 -14.74 3.56 -22.01
N SER A 107 -14.69 4.65 -21.24
CA SER A 107 -14.44 6.00 -21.80
C SER A 107 -13.12 6.60 -21.33
N VAL A 108 -12.25 6.93 -22.27
CA VAL A 108 -11.06 7.78 -22.06
C VAL A 108 -11.38 9.29 -22.20
N GLY A 109 -12.64 9.65 -22.46
CA GLY A 109 -13.06 11.04 -22.61
C GLY A 109 -13.12 11.79 -21.29
N ALA A 110 -12.76 13.08 -21.30
CA ALA A 110 -12.89 13.95 -20.15
C ALA A 110 -14.37 14.21 -19.80
N GLY A 111 -14.66 14.26 -18.51
CA GLY A 111 -15.97 14.60 -17.97
C GLY A 111 -15.92 14.88 -16.49
N ALA A 112 -17.04 15.35 -15.92
CA ALA A 112 -17.14 15.56 -14.48
C ALA A 112 -16.98 14.23 -13.72
N SER A 113 -16.14 14.26 -12.70
CA SER A 113 -15.83 13.11 -11.83
C SER A 113 -16.19 13.47 -10.39
N ASP A 114 -15.19 13.61 -9.52
CA ASP A 114 -15.39 13.82 -8.10
C ASP A 114 -15.91 15.22 -7.76
N THR A 115 -16.62 15.29 -6.64
CA THR A 115 -17.01 16.54 -6.00
C THR A 115 -16.82 16.46 -4.50
N LEU A 116 -16.33 17.55 -3.89
CA LEU A 116 -16.24 17.72 -2.46
C LEU A 116 -16.97 19.01 -2.11
N THR A 117 -18.18 18.89 -1.53
CA THR A 117 -19.06 20.01 -1.22
C THR A 117 -19.11 20.24 0.28
N SER A 118 -18.91 21.47 0.75
CA SER A 118 -19.05 21.79 2.17
C SER A 118 -20.50 21.59 2.63
N GLU A 119 -20.70 21.25 3.89
CA GLU A 119 -22.00 21.44 4.55
C GLU A 119 -22.36 22.94 4.56
N PRO A 120 -23.65 23.33 4.74
CA PRO A 120 -24.04 24.73 4.81
C PRO A 120 -23.27 25.50 5.88
N ILE A 121 -22.82 26.70 5.56
CA ILE A 121 -22.00 27.57 6.43
C ILE A 121 -22.77 28.84 6.74
N LEU A 122 -22.80 29.23 8.02
CA LEU A 122 -23.50 30.42 8.52
C LEU A 122 -22.73 31.71 8.18
N LEU A 123 -23.11 32.40 7.13
CA LEU A 123 -22.51 33.68 6.71
C LEU A 123 -23.49 34.85 6.74
N GLY A 124 -24.76 34.63 7.09
CA GLY A 124 -25.81 35.67 7.00
C GLY A 124 -25.59 36.87 7.93
N SER A 125 -24.75 36.75 8.96
CA SER A 125 -24.38 37.89 9.83
C SER A 125 -23.18 38.70 9.32
N LEU A 126 -22.52 38.25 8.24
CA LEU A 126 -21.34 38.87 7.66
C LEU A 126 -21.64 39.56 6.36
N ASN A 127 -20.68 40.35 5.86
CA ASN A 127 -20.79 41.12 4.62
C ASN A 127 -19.39 41.21 3.93
N PRO A 128 -19.27 41.71 2.70
CA PRO A 128 -17.98 41.80 1.99
C PRO A 128 -16.89 42.60 2.72
N GLY A 129 -17.24 43.47 3.66
CA GLY A 129 -16.31 44.26 4.48
C GLY A 129 -15.60 43.43 5.55
N ASP A 130 -16.12 42.26 5.93
CA ASP A 130 -15.57 41.40 6.98
C ASP A 130 -14.38 40.54 6.49
N SER A 131 -13.88 40.80 5.29
CA SER A 131 -12.69 40.18 4.73
C SER A 131 -12.69 38.65 4.83
N VAL A 132 -13.77 38.02 4.35
CA VAL A 132 -13.91 36.56 4.33
C VAL A 132 -13.12 35.97 3.17
N TYR A 133 -12.21 35.06 3.48
CA TYR A 133 -11.41 34.34 2.47
C TYR A 133 -11.49 32.83 2.68
N LEU A 134 -11.65 32.10 1.55
CA LEU A 134 -11.33 30.68 1.44
C LEU A 134 -9.88 30.53 0.95
N SER A 135 -9.09 29.72 1.65
CA SER A 135 -7.77 29.29 1.20
C SER A 135 -7.67 27.78 1.21
N PHE A 136 -6.84 27.23 0.35
CA PHE A 136 -6.53 25.81 0.23
C PHE A 136 -5.22 25.64 -0.54
N TYR A 137 -4.63 24.44 -0.40
CA TYR A 137 -3.53 24.04 -1.25
C TYR A 137 -4.02 23.02 -2.29
N TRP A 138 -3.44 23.05 -3.48
CA TRP A 138 -3.72 22.08 -4.54
C TRP A 138 -2.43 21.59 -5.19
N GLN A 139 -2.47 20.37 -5.73
CA GLN A 139 -1.38 19.73 -6.45
C GLN A 139 -1.93 18.97 -7.65
N SER A 140 -1.19 18.98 -8.77
CA SER A 140 -1.44 18.14 -9.95
C SER A 140 -0.61 16.87 -9.86
N GLY A 141 -1.23 15.70 -10.04
CA GLY A 141 -0.62 14.38 -10.08
C GLY A 141 -0.12 13.90 -8.71
N GLY A 142 0.91 14.54 -8.15
CA GLY A 142 1.61 14.00 -6.98
C GLY A 142 2.25 12.64 -7.30
N ILE A 143 1.96 11.62 -6.48
CA ILE A 143 2.35 10.22 -6.72
C ILE A 143 1.44 9.55 -7.75
N GLY A 144 0.21 10.07 -7.95
CA GLY A 144 -0.76 9.56 -8.91
C GLY A 144 -0.42 9.86 -10.38
N ASP A 145 -1.38 9.59 -11.24
CA ASP A 145 -1.30 9.91 -12.67
C ASP A 145 -1.51 11.41 -12.90
N VAL A 146 -0.69 12.01 -13.76
CA VAL A 146 -0.71 13.45 -14.02
C VAL A 146 -1.87 13.81 -14.93
N PRO A 147 -2.69 14.83 -14.58
CA PRO A 147 -3.73 15.32 -15.48
C PRO A 147 -3.15 15.78 -16.81
N ASP A 148 -3.63 15.18 -17.90
CA ASP A 148 -3.12 15.44 -19.24
C ASP A 148 -3.37 16.89 -19.69
N LEU A 149 -2.34 17.52 -20.21
CA LEU A 149 -2.45 18.79 -20.90
C LEU A 149 -3.25 18.61 -22.20
N THR A 150 -4.32 19.35 -22.35
CA THR A 150 -5.15 19.35 -23.58
C THR A 150 -5.22 20.75 -24.18
N GLU A 151 -5.22 20.84 -25.52
CA GLU A 151 -5.29 22.13 -26.23
C GLU A 151 -6.52 22.98 -25.85
N SER A 152 -7.63 22.32 -25.47
CA SER A 152 -8.88 22.96 -25.08
C SER A 152 -9.06 23.16 -23.58
N ASN A 153 -8.03 22.87 -22.76
CA ASN A 153 -8.11 22.91 -21.28
C ASN A 153 -9.34 22.16 -20.73
N LEU A 154 -9.63 20.99 -21.30
CA LEU A 154 -10.80 20.19 -20.97
C LEU A 154 -10.66 19.46 -19.63
N ARG A 155 -9.42 19.35 -19.10
CA ARG A 155 -9.11 18.73 -17.81
C ARG A 155 -8.72 19.82 -16.81
N TYR A 156 -9.34 19.80 -15.64
CA TYR A 156 -9.13 20.86 -14.66
C TYR A 156 -9.66 20.48 -13.28
N LEU A 157 -9.15 21.17 -12.27
CA LEU A 157 -9.75 21.30 -10.94
C LEU A 157 -10.37 22.70 -10.83
N GLN A 158 -11.58 22.81 -10.24
CA GLN A 158 -12.26 24.09 -10.03
C GLN A 158 -12.90 24.19 -8.64
N LEU A 159 -13.07 25.43 -8.21
CA LEU A 159 -13.82 25.81 -7.02
C LEU A 159 -15.05 26.62 -7.43
N GLU A 160 -16.19 26.30 -6.84
CA GLU A 160 -17.46 26.99 -7.04
C GLU A 160 -18.05 27.43 -5.71
N PHE A 161 -18.71 28.58 -5.70
CA PHE A 161 -19.51 29.10 -4.58
C PHE A 161 -20.99 29.07 -4.94
N LYS A 162 -21.82 28.68 -3.97
CA LYS A 162 -23.28 28.70 -4.08
C LYS A 162 -23.80 30.04 -3.62
N ASP A 163 -24.54 30.74 -4.47
CA ASP A 163 -25.15 32.01 -4.11
C ASP A 163 -26.54 31.83 -3.43
N ASN A 164 -27.13 32.94 -2.99
CA ASN A 164 -28.41 32.97 -2.29
C ASN A 164 -29.61 32.57 -3.16
N THR A 165 -29.44 32.37 -4.47
CA THR A 165 -30.44 31.77 -5.38
C THR A 165 -30.28 30.27 -5.52
N GLY A 166 -29.24 29.69 -4.93
CA GLY A 166 -28.87 28.28 -5.09
C GLY A 166 -28.01 27.96 -6.30
N THR A 167 -27.57 29.00 -7.04
CA THR A 167 -26.75 28.84 -8.24
C THR A 167 -25.28 28.69 -7.89
N TRP A 168 -24.61 27.69 -8.50
CA TRP A 168 -23.19 27.49 -8.36
C TRP A 168 -22.40 28.36 -9.34
N ASN A 169 -21.49 29.17 -8.84
CA ASN A 169 -20.68 30.11 -9.61
C ASN A 169 -19.21 29.71 -9.50
N GLN A 170 -18.54 29.48 -10.63
CA GLN A 170 -17.10 29.23 -10.66
C GLN A 170 -16.34 30.48 -10.19
N VAL A 171 -15.51 30.32 -9.15
CA VAL A 171 -14.70 31.39 -8.56
C VAL A 171 -13.21 31.19 -8.75
N TRP A 172 -12.79 29.96 -9.01
CA TRP A 172 -11.41 29.62 -9.36
C TRP A 172 -11.39 28.38 -10.24
N ARG A 173 -10.37 28.27 -11.09
CA ARG A 173 -10.12 27.10 -11.95
C ARG A 173 -8.66 26.98 -12.28
N GLN A 174 -8.13 25.77 -12.19
CA GLN A 174 -6.79 25.38 -12.60
C GLN A 174 -6.86 24.36 -13.74
N PRO A 175 -6.52 24.74 -14.97
CA PRO A 175 -6.34 23.78 -16.06
C PRO A 175 -5.20 22.81 -15.77
N ALA A 176 -5.28 21.61 -16.33
CA ALA A 176 -4.24 20.60 -16.22
C ALA A 176 -2.88 21.12 -16.72
N PRO A 177 -1.82 21.09 -15.90
CA PRO A 177 -0.51 21.58 -16.31
C PRO A 177 0.28 20.55 -17.14
N GLY A 178 -0.14 19.27 -17.17
CA GLY A 178 0.55 18.19 -17.85
C GLY A 178 1.86 17.73 -17.16
N VAL A 179 2.06 18.17 -15.92
CA VAL A 179 3.23 17.83 -15.09
C VAL A 179 2.81 17.69 -13.62
N VAL A 180 3.60 16.98 -12.84
CA VAL A 180 3.51 17.03 -11.37
C VAL A 180 3.89 18.43 -10.91
N THR A 181 3.13 18.99 -9.97
CA THR A 181 3.43 20.28 -9.35
C THR A 181 3.71 20.13 -7.86
N ASP A 182 4.42 21.08 -7.28
CA ASP A 182 4.39 21.26 -5.84
C ASP A 182 2.99 21.71 -5.39
N PHE A 183 2.69 21.61 -4.09
CA PHE A 183 1.46 22.17 -3.55
C PHE A 183 1.47 23.69 -3.60
N ALA A 184 0.51 24.26 -4.30
CA ALA A 184 0.35 25.71 -4.47
C ALA A 184 -0.86 26.23 -3.68
N GLN A 185 -0.67 27.28 -2.90
CA GLN A 185 -1.73 27.89 -2.10
C GLN A 185 -2.55 28.89 -2.90
N VAL A 186 -3.86 28.80 -2.74
CA VAL A 186 -4.85 29.70 -3.36
C VAL A 186 -5.65 30.41 -2.27
N PHE A 187 -5.93 31.71 -2.50
CA PHE A 187 -6.82 32.54 -1.68
C PHE A 187 -7.94 33.12 -2.54
N VAL A 188 -9.18 32.83 -2.21
CA VAL A 188 -10.37 33.34 -2.88
C VAL A 188 -11.19 34.15 -1.88
N GLY A 189 -11.29 35.46 -2.09
CA GLY A 189 -12.11 36.34 -1.24
C GLY A 189 -13.59 36.30 -1.62
N LEU A 190 -14.47 36.22 -0.65
CA LEU A 190 -15.91 36.40 -0.82
C LEU A 190 -16.18 37.91 -0.93
N ARG A 191 -16.44 38.43 -2.13
CA ARG A 191 -16.55 39.87 -2.38
C ARG A 191 -17.96 40.32 -2.73
N GLU A 192 -18.81 39.39 -3.14
CA GLU A 192 -20.14 39.72 -3.62
C GLU A 192 -21.19 39.44 -2.53
N PRO A 193 -22.14 40.37 -2.26
CA PRO A 193 -23.16 40.21 -1.22
C PRO A 193 -23.98 38.92 -1.35
N ARG A 194 -24.15 38.38 -2.56
CA ARG A 194 -24.91 37.14 -2.80
C ARG A 194 -24.37 35.89 -2.13
N TYR A 195 -23.11 35.89 -1.66
CA TYR A 195 -22.50 34.78 -0.96
C TYR A 195 -22.67 34.84 0.58
N PHE A 196 -23.19 35.94 1.12
CA PHE A 196 -23.35 36.14 2.55
C PHE A 196 -24.77 35.75 3.00
N HIS A 197 -24.98 34.44 3.20
CA HIS A 197 -26.24 33.86 3.66
C HIS A 197 -25.96 32.57 4.46
N ASP A 198 -26.91 32.06 5.24
CA ASP A 198 -26.70 30.93 6.17
C ASP A 198 -26.71 29.56 5.49
N ASP A 199 -27.08 29.49 4.21
CA ASP A 199 -26.97 28.28 3.39
C ASP A 199 -25.79 28.37 2.41
N PHE A 200 -24.76 29.18 2.72
CA PHE A 200 -23.57 29.26 1.87
C PHE A 200 -22.86 27.92 1.83
N GLN A 201 -22.46 27.50 0.64
CA GLN A 201 -21.63 26.31 0.40
C GLN A 201 -20.57 26.63 -0.65
N PHE A 202 -19.44 25.95 -0.55
CA PHE A 202 -18.45 25.89 -1.62
C PHE A 202 -18.19 24.43 -2.00
N ARG A 203 -17.72 24.20 -3.23
CA ARG A 203 -17.34 22.86 -3.65
C ARG A 203 -16.14 22.86 -4.60
N PHE A 204 -15.30 21.84 -4.42
CA PHE A 204 -14.29 21.46 -5.38
C PHE A 204 -14.87 20.44 -6.36
N ARG A 205 -14.45 20.52 -7.63
CA ARG A 205 -14.80 19.55 -8.68
C ARG A 205 -13.63 19.36 -9.61
N ASN A 206 -13.36 18.11 -10.01
CA ASN A 206 -12.48 17.87 -11.15
C ASN A 206 -13.27 17.51 -12.41
N VAL A 207 -12.66 17.78 -13.55
CA VAL A 207 -13.04 17.27 -14.86
C VAL A 207 -11.81 16.61 -15.46
N GLY A 208 -11.90 15.32 -15.72
CA GLY A 208 -10.80 14.49 -16.17
C GLY A 208 -11.28 13.20 -16.78
N GLN A 209 -10.37 12.26 -16.96
CA GLN A 209 -10.64 10.90 -17.40
C GLN A 209 -11.42 10.16 -16.30
N ARG A 210 -12.38 9.30 -16.68
CA ARG A 210 -13.36 8.72 -15.76
C ARG A 210 -13.31 7.20 -15.67
N ASN A 211 -12.23 6.59 -16.15
CA ASN A 211 -12.09 5.13 -16.23
C ASN A 211 -10.96 4.57 -15.34
N GLY A 212 -10.54 5.29 -14.32
CA GLY A 212 -9.50 4.83 -13.40
C GLY A 212 -8.89 5.93 -12.55
N LEU A 213 -7.77 5.62 -11.90
CA LEU A 213 -6.89 6.55 -11.17
C LEU A 213 -6.10 7.44 -12.14
N ALA A 214 -6.80 8.12 -13.01
CA ALA A 214 -6.22 9.00 -14.02
C ALA A 214 -6.57 10.46 -13.72
N ASP A 215 -5.75 11.40 -14.21
CA ASP A 215 -5.94 12.84 -14.02
C ASP A 215 -6.09 13.22 -12.54
N VAL A 216 -5.17 12.75 -11.70
CA VAL A 216 -5.22 12.91 -10.24
C VAL A 216 -4.93 14.36 -9.83
N TRP A 217 -5.76 14.89 -8.91
CA TRP A 217 -5.56 16.15 -8.23
C TRP A 217 -5.62 15.94 -6.73
N ASN A 218 -4.81 16.65 -5.98
CA ASN A 218 -4.84 16.66 -4.52
C ASN A 218 -5.21 18.05 -4.01
N VAL A 219 -6.04 18.09 -2.97
CA VAL A 219 -6.41 19.30 -2.22
C VAL A 219 -6.11 19.06 -0.76
N ASP A 220 -5.55 20.06 -0.09
CA ASP A 220 -5.18 19.98 1.32
C ASP A 220 -5.40 21.33 2.00
N TYR A 221 -5.52 21.30 3.33
CA TYR A 221 -5.55 22.46 4.23
C TYR A 221 -6.55 23.54 3.83
N VAL A 222 -7.83 23.17 3.86
CA VAL A 222 -8.95 24.05 3.47
C VAL A 222 -9.39 24.90 4.66
N GLU A 223 -9.34 26.21 4.54
CA GLU A 223 -9.71 27.16 5.60
C GLU A 223 -10.58 28.29 5.06
N LEU A 224 -11.80 28.47 5.62
CA LEU A 224 -12.65 29.64 5.38
C LEU A 224 -12.82 30.42 6.69
N GLY A 225 -12.50 31.69 6.68
CA GLY A 225 -12.61 32.53 7.85
C GLY A 225 -12.79 34.01 7.52
N SER A 226 -13.30 34.77 8.50
CA SER A 226 -13.38 36.25 8.46
C SER A 226 -12.10 36.92 8.98
N ASN A 227 -11.96 38.23 8.72
CA ASN A 227 -10.76 39.02 9.11
C ASN A 227 -9.43 38.46 8.57
N ARG A 228 -9.46 37.83 7.39
CA ARG A 228 -8.27 37.27 6.73
C ARG A 228 -7.77 38.20 5.62
N SER A 229 -6.49 38.11 5.31
CA SER A 229 -5.83 38.78 4.19
C SER A 229 -5.27 37.78 3.19
N LYS A 230 -5.24 38.13 1.91
CA LYS A 230 -4.65 37.29 0.86
C LYS A 230 -3.16 37.01 1.18
N GLY A 231 -2.78 35.72 1.16
CA GLY A 231 -1.41 35.30 1.40
C GLY A 231 -1.03 35.21 2.89
N GLN A 232 -1.98 35.38 3.80
CA GLN A 232 -1.76 35.31 5.23
C GLN A 232 -2.51 34.12 5.82
N ASN A 233 -1.76 33.14 6.35
CA ASN A 233 -2.33 32.08 7.16
C ASN A 233 -2.53 32.62 8.58
N THR A 234 -3.75 32.52 9.07
CA THR A 234 -4.12 32.99 10.41
C THR A 234 -3.89 31.95 11.49
N THR A 235 -3.80 30.70 11.10
CA THR A 235 -3.59 29.56 11.98
C THR A 235 -2.11 29.38 12.28
N ARG A 236 -1.80 29.11 13.56
CA ARG A 236 -0.50 28.58 13.98
C ARG A 236 -0.65 27.07 14.00
N ASP A 237 0.02 26.41 13.07
CA ASP A 237 -0.03 24.98 12.92
C ASP A 237 1.35 24.46 12.50
N ILE A 238 1.89 23.51 13.25
CA ILE A 238 3.11 22.78 12.91
C ILE A 238 2.74 21.31 12.76
N ALA A 239 2.54 20.91 11.54
CA ALA A 239 1.97 19.63 11.16
C ALA A 239 3.04 18.63 10.73
N ILE A 240 2.83 17.37 11.02
CA ILE A 240 3.50 16.28 10.29
C ILE A 240 2.96 16.29 8.86
N SER A 241 3.83 16.33 7.88
CA SER A 241 3.48 16.36 6.47
C SER A 241 3.53 14.97 5.83
N GLU A 242 4.57 14.20 6.11
CA GLU A 242 4.68 12.82 5.63
C GLU A 242 4.66 11.84 6.80
N GLY A 243 4.15 10.64 6.54
CA GLY A 243 4.19 9.54 7.49
C GLY A 243 5.62 9.18 7.89
N VAL A 244 5.77 8.57 9.07
CA VAL A 244 7.06 8.08 9.53
C VAL A 244 7.62 7.04 8.55
N SER A 245 8.94 7.13 8.23
CA SER A 245 9.61 6.20 7.32
C SER A 245 9.58 4.76 7.84
N LYS A 246 9.92 3.77 7.01
CA LYS A 246 9.98 2.36 7.41
C LYS A 246 10.98 2.14 8.54
N LEU A 247 10.73 1.11 9.37
CA LEU A 247 11.56 0.73 10.51
C LEU A 247 12.79 -0.08 10.08
N LEU A 248 12.66 -0.85 9.00
CA LEU A 248 13.71 -1.72 8.48
C LEU A 248 14.45 -1.02 7.34
N GLU A 249 15.74 -1.34 7.19
CA GLU A 249 16.60 -0.70 6.18
C GLU A 249 16.08 -0.96 4.76
N HIS A 250 15.77 -2.22 4.46
CA HIS A 250 15.37 -2.59 3.11
C HIS A 250 13.88 -2.90 2.97
N TYR A 251 13.27 -3.54 3.97
CA TYR A 251 11.96 -4.14 3.89
C TYR A 251 10.88 -3.34 4.61
N THR A 252 9.63 -3.53 4.23
CA THR A 252 8.44 -3.05 4.97
C THR A 252 7.87 -4.15 5.87
N ALA A 253 8.14 -5.41 5.52
CA ALA A 253 7.86 -6.59 6.33
C ALA A 253 8.90 -7.68 6.03
N MET A 254 9.20 -8.53 7.02
CA MET A 254 10.11 -9.65 6.83
C MET A 254 9.73 -10.86 7.70
N PRO A 255 10.23 -12.06 7.38
CA PRO A 255 9.98 -13.23 8.21
C PRO A 255 10.53 -13.03 9.62
N ALA A 256 9.70 -13.36 10.61
CA ALA A 256 10.06 -13.19 12.02
C ALA A 256 11.34 -13.95 12.41
N ARG A 257 11.58 -15.10 11.76
CA ARG A 257 12.79 -15.91 11.97
C ARG A 257 14.03 -15.18 11.46
N GLN A 258 13.99 -14.65 10.25
CA GLN A 258 15.07 -13.92 9.62
C GLN A 258 15.43 -12.66 10.44
N PHE A 259 14.41 -11.93 10.93
CA PHE A 259 14.65 -10.80 11.81
C PHE A 259 15.36 -11.20 13.12
N ARG A 260 14.93 -12.30 13.76
CA ARG A 260 15.57 -12.79 15.01
C ARG A 260 17.04 -13.18 14.82
N ALA A 261 17.41 -13.60 13.62
CA ALA A 261 18.81 -13.95 13.30
C ALA A 261 19.73 -12.71 13.32
N ASN A 262 19.21 -11.53 12.94
CA ASN A 262 19.99 -10.30 12.90
C ASN A 262 19.14 -9.04 13.19
N PRO A 263 18.53 -8.90 14.40
CA PRO A 263 17.59 -7.80 14.65
C PRO A 263 18.17 -6.40 14.45
N THR A 264 19.41 -6.19 14.91
CA THR A 264 20.05 -4.87 14.83
C THR A 264 20.47 -4.51 13.42
N GLY A 265 20.92 -5.50 12.62
CA GLY A 265 21.35 -5.26 11.24
C GLY A 265 20.19 -5.03 10.27
N GLU A 266 18.97 -5.37 10.67
CA GLU A 266 17.77 -5.13 9.84
C GLU A 266 17.09 -3.79 10.11
N LEU A 267 17.38 -3.14 11.24
CA LEU A 267 16.83 -1.82 11.51
C LEU A 267 17.43 -0.77 10.57
N ALA A 268 16.60 0.17 10.14
CA ALA A 268 17.05 1.34 9.40
C ALA A 268 18.09 2.13 10.19
N GLU A 269 19.05 2.69 9.50
CA GLU A 269 20.07 3.55 10.11
C GLU A 269 19.41 4.77 10.78
N GLU A 270 18.37 5.32 10.12
CA GLU A 270 17.56 6.42 10.63
C GLU A 270 16.08 6.21 10.30
N VAL A 271 15.22 6.50 11.28
CA VAL A 271 13.78 6.69 11.09
C VAL A 271 13.50 8.19 11.09
N ARG A 272 12.75 8.67 10.09
CA ARG A 272 12.47 10.09 9.88
C ARG A 272 10.98 10.36 9.70
N ALA A 273 10.58 11.60 9.98
CA ALA A 273 9.34 12.23 9.56
C ALA A 273 9.60 13.67 9.15
N THR A 274 8.72 14.25 8.34
CA THR A 274 8.81 15.63 7.90
C THR A 274 7.73 16.49 8.54
N LEU A 275 8.08 17.74 8.84
CA LEU A 275 7.22 18.73 9.46
C LEU A 275 7.09 19.97 8.58
N ASN A 276 5.90 20.56 8.56
CA ASN A 276 5.66 21.88 7.98
C ASN A 276 5.20 22.85 9.06
N ASN A 277 5.80 24.06 9.13
CA ASN A 277 5.23 25.16 9.90
C ASN A 277 4.34 26.00 8.96
N LEU A 278 3.03 25.89 9.12
CA LEU A 278 2.04 26.55 8.26
C LEU A 278 1.78 28.00 8.68
N GLY A 279 2.27 28.39 9.86
CA GLY A 279 2.23 29.77 10.34
C GLY A 279 3.39 30.62 9.81
N GLY A 280 3.20 31.95 9.76
CA GLY A 280 4.23 32.90 9.34
C GLY A 280 5.30 33.19 10.40
N LEU A 281 5.15 32.70 11.63
CA LEU A 281 6.07 32.94 12.75
C LEU A 281 6.74 31.63 13.18
N PRO A 282 7.99 31.72 13.74
CA PRO A 282 8.65 30.57 14.31
C PRO A 282 7.84 29.95 15.46
N GLY A 283 7.77 28.61 15.51
CA GLY A 283 7.10 27.86 16.57
C GLY A 283 8.02 26.94 17.33
N ALA A 284 7.99 27.01 18.66
CA ALA A 284 8.77 26.12 19.53
C ALA A 284 7.95 24.84 19.78
N ILE A 285 8.52 23.70 19.41
CA ILE A 285 7.92 22.38 19.61
C ILE A 285 8.90 21.41 20.21
N SER A 286 8.39 20.32 20.77
CA SER A 286 9.18 19.12 21.08
C SER A 286 8.55 17.89 20.44
N TRP A 287 9.35 16.81 20.28
CA TRP A 287 8.88 15.55 19.70
C TRP A 287 9.48 14.35 20.39
N ARG A 288 8.77 13.24 20.23
CA ARG A 288 9.19 11.93 20.71
C ARG A 288 8.93 10.88 19.63
N GLY A 289 10.01 10.16 19.23
CA GLY A 289 9.91 8.93 18.45
C GLY A 289 9.90 7.70 19.37
N TYR A 290 9.06 6.71 19.08
CA TYR A 290 8.90 5.52 19.90
C TYR A 290 8.68 4.28 19.05
N ILE A 291 9.06 3.13 19.64
CA ILE A 291 8.79 1.78 19.10
C ILE A 291 8.13 0.97 20.21
N LYS A 292 7.14 0.16 19.88
CA LYS A 292 6.49 -0.80 20.80
C LYS A 292 6.00 -2.04 20.04
N GLN A 293 5.82 -3.15 20.74
CA GLN A 293 4.99 -4.21 20.21
C GLN A 293 3.53 -3.75 20.10
N LEU A 294 2.87 -4.14 19.02
CA LEU A 294 1.44 -3.91 18.87
C LEU A 294 0.70 -4.53 20.05
N ASN A 295 -0.17 -3.77 20.71
CA ASN A 295 -0.93 -4.14 21.91
C ASN A 295 -0.14 -4.16 23.23
N GLU A 296 1.15 -3.82 23.25
CA GLU A 296 1.91 -3.64 24.46
C GLU A 296 1.93 -2.17 24.91
N ALA A 297 1.95 -1.97 26.22
CA ALA A 297 2.05 -0.62 26.79
C ALA A 297 3.50 -0.11 26.83
N THR A 298 4.48 -1.02 26.95
CA THR A 298 5.89 -0.69 27.00
C THR A 298 6.37 -0.23 25.64
N ALA A 299 6.97 0.96 25.59
CA ALA A 299 7.54 1.54 24.39
C ALA A 299 8.99 1.97 24.63
N ASP A 300 9.87 1.65 23.71
CA ASP A 300 11.19 2.27 23.63
C ASP A 300 11.10 3.66 23.02
N THR A 301 11.96 4.56 23.46
CA THR A 301 12.05 5.91 22.92
C THR A 301 13.39 6.07 22.21
N PHE A 302 13.37 6.00 20.90
CA PHE A 302 14.56 6.12 20.06
C PHE A 302 14.90 7.57 19.68
N LEU A 303 13.97 8.51 19.85
CA LEU A 303 14.14 9.90 19.47
C LEU A 303 13.49 10.83 20.49
N ARG A 304 14.24 11.85 20.91
CA ARG A 304 13.72 13.01 21.65
C ARG A 304 14.38 14.26 21.12
N GLY A 305 13.58 15.28 20.85
CA GLY A 305 14.11 16.54 20.36
C GLY A 305 13.19 17.71 20.66
N GLN A 306 13.72 18.88 20.48
CA GLN A 306 12.99 20.14 20.51
C GLN A 306 13.66 21.14 19.59
N ALA A 307 12.90 22.00 18.96
CA ALA A 307 13.41 23.05 18.12
C ALA A 307 12.46 24.24 18.03
N LEU A 308 13.00 25.36 17.59
CA LEU A 308 12.25 26.51 17.10
C LEU A 308 12.12 26.34 15.58
N ILE A 309 10.99 25.83 15.10
CA ILE A 309 10.76 25.63 13.67
C ILE A 309 10.51 26.99 13.02
N PRO A 310 11.29 27.40 12.00
CA PRO A 310 11.11 28.67 11.32
C PRO A 310 9.69 28.84 10.77
N GLY A 311 9.18 30.09 10.76
CA GLY A 311 7.88 30.36 10.12
C GLY A 311 7.91 30.01 8.63
N ALA A 312 6.83 29.44 8.12
CA ALA A 312 6.68 28.95 6.75
C ALA A 312 7.72 27.88 6.33
N ALA A 313 8.37 27.20 7.30
CA ALA A 313 9.25 26.07 6.99
C ALA A 313 8.49 24.94 6.33
N ARG A 314 9.09 24.34 5.32
CA ARG A 314 8.58 23.16 4.59
C ARG A 314 9.59 22.03 4.68
N GLN A 315 9.09 20.80 4.74
CA GLN A 315 9.88 19.57 4.73
C GLN A 315 11.04 19.58 5.74
N TYR A 316 10.75 20.10 6.96
CA TYR A 316 11.72 20.08 8.05
C TYR A 316 11.84 18.66 8.59
N GLU A 317 12.99 18.03 8.41
CA GLU A 317 13.22 16.66 8.84
C GLU A 317 13.50 16.55 10.34
N VAL A 318 12.91 15.53 10.96
CA VAL A 318 13.27 15.04 12.29
C VAL A 318 13.65 13.58 12.16
N THR A 319 14.87 13.23 12.60
CA THR A 319 15.44 11.89 12.46
C THR A 319 15.89 11.32 13.78
N GLY A 320 15.93 9.99 13.88
CA GLY A 320 16.47 9.27 15.04
C GLY A 320 16.79 7.83 14.70
N THR A 321 17.86 7.30 15.31
CA THR A 321 18.29 5.91 15.15
C THR A 321 17.38 4.99 15.96
N PRO A 322 16.66 4.06 15.33
CA PRO A 322 15.79 3.12 16.03
C PRO A 322 16.59 2.16 16.91
N THR A 323 16.09 1.86 18.10
CA THR A 323 16.64 0.86 19.01
C THR A 323 15.55 -0.08 19.50
N LEU A 324 15.96 -1.26 19.97
CA LEU A 324 15.05 -2.26 20.56
C LEU A 324 15.41 -2.55 22.02
N ASP A 325 16.17 -1.67 22.68
CA ASP A 325 16.74 -1.90 24.02
C ASP A 325 15.65 -2.20 25.08
N ALA A 326 14.51 -1.51 24.98
CA ALA A 326 13.35 -1.73 25.86
C ALA A 326 12.30 -2.71 25.28
N ILE A 327 12.53 -3.25 24.08
CA ILE A 327 11.57 -4.11 23.37
C ILE A 327 12.02 -5.56 23.46
N GLN A 328 11.20 -6.38 24.08
CA GLN A 328 11.43 -7.83 24.09
C GLN A 328 10.89 -8.45 22.80
N VAL A 329 11.78 -8.78 21.86
CA VAL A 329 11.40 -9.52 20.64
C VAL A 329 10.92 -10.92 21.03
N PRO A 330 9.70 -11.35 20.62
CA PRO A 330 9.19 -12.68 20.94
C PRO A 330 10.11 -13.80 20.44
N ALA A 331 10.39 -14.79 21.29
CA ALA A 331 11.29 -15.90 20.95
C ALA A 331 10.76 -16.79 19.81
N SER A 332 9.44 -16.79 19.56
CA SER A 332 8.82 -17.60 18.51
C SER A 332 7.53 -16.95 18.01
N GLY A 333 7.04 -17.42 16.85
CA GLY A 333 5.80 -16.95 16.23
C GLY A 333 5.93 -15.58 15.55
N PRO A 334 4.89 -15.15 14.83
CA PRO A 334 4.81 -13.83 14.22
C PRO A 334 4.57 -12.74 15.28
N PHE A 335 4.97 -11.52 14.98
CA PHE A 335 4.70 -10.34 15.81
C PHE A 335 4.67 -9.08 14.95
N THR A 336 4.22 -7.98 15.52
CA THR A 336 4.17 -6.67 14.83
C THR A 336 4.76 -5.61 15.74
N LEU A 337 5.66 -4.81 15.21
CA LEU A 337 6.12 -3.59 15.84
C LEU A 337 5.36 -2.38 15.29
N LEU A 338 4.99 -1.49 16.19
CA LEU A 338 4.45 -0.18 15.90
C LEU A 338 5.50 0.85 16.25
N HIS A 339 5.88 1.70 15.30
CA HIS A 339 6.74 2.84 15.56
C HIS A 339 6.09 4.13 15.08
N GLY A 340 6.44 5.24 15.68
CA GLY A 340 5.82 6.51 15.36
C GLY A 340 6.56 7.70 15.94
N ILE A 341 6.13 8.88 15.52
CA ILE A 341 6.57 10.17 16.03
C ILE A 341 5.35 10.96 16.48
N ARG A 342 5.48 11.59 17.62
CA ARG A 342 4.48 12.50 18.18
C ARG A 342 5.10 13.85 18.53
N LEU A 343 4.43 14.91 18.10
CA LEU A 343 4.78 16.30 18.42
C LEU A 343 4.03 16.76 19.69
N ASP A 344 4.61 17.71 20.38
CA ASP A 344 3.97 18.59 21.36
C ASP A 344 4.06 20.03 20.84
N THR A 345 3.05 20.43 20.09
CA THR A 345 2.91 21.74 19.44
C THR A 345 2.24 22.77 20.35
N ARG A 346 1.61 22.30 21.44
CA ARG A 346 0.76 23.08 22.36
C ARG A 346 -0.47 23.70 21.69
N GLU A 347 -0.85 23.19 20.55
CA GLU A 347 -2.08 23.58 19.87
C GLU A 347 -3.31 23.15 20.68
N GLN A 348 -4.38 23.94 20.59
CA GLN A 348 -5.59 23.68 21.39
C GLN A 348 -6.72 23.10 20.53
N ASP A 349 -6.72 23.39 19.23
CA ASP A 349 -7.75 22.87 18.32
C ASP A 349 -7.51 21.36 18.07
N PRO A 350 -8.50 20.51 18.37
CA PRO A 350 -8.40 19.07 18.13
C PRO A 350 -8.13 18.70 16.66
N LEU A 351 -8.56 19.53 15.69
CA LEU A 351 -8.34 19.31 14.27
C LEU A 351 -6.87 19.51 13.91
N GLN A 352 -6.27 20.62 14.34
CA GLN A 352 -4.85 20.86 14.14
C GLN A 352 -3.99 19.81 14.83
N ARG A 353 -4.41 19.34 16.02
CA ARG A 353 -3.72 18.27 16.74
C ARG A 353 -3.84 16.89 16.07
N ALA A 354 -4.72 16.71 15.10
CA ALA A 354 -4.84 15.45 14.38
C ALA A 354 -3.57 15.14 13.55
N ASN A 355 -2.87 16.18 13.11
CA ASN A 355 -1.61 16.07 12.35
C ASN A 355 -0.34 16.06 13.23
N ASP A 356 -0.48 16.05 14.58
CA ASP A 356 0.64 16.01 15.56
C ASP A 356 1.28 14.63 15.68
N SER A 357 0.75 13.58 15.08
CA SER A 357 1.28 12.22 15.25
C SER A 357 1.13 11.37 13.99
N THR A 358 2.12 10.52 13.77
CA THR A 358 2.09 9.49 12.74
C THR A 358 2.64 8.18 13.28
N GLU A 359 2.05 7.07 12.83
CA GLU A 359 2.44 5.72 13.23
C GLU A 359 2.51 4.80 12.01
N ARG A 360 3.45 3.85 12.06
CA ARG A 360 3.59 2.81 11.05
C ARG A 360 3.77 1.44 11.68
N LYS A 361 3.18 0.41 11.08
CA LYS A 361 3.31 -0.99 11.49
C LYS A 361 4.33 -1.70 10.63
N THR A 362 5.19 -2.49 11.27
CA THR A 362 6.11 -3.42 10.62
C THR A 362 5.75 -4.84 11.03
N ASN A 363 5.39 -5.67 10.07
CA ASN A 363 4.96 -7.04 10.31
C ASN A 363 6.14 -8.00 10.18
N PHE A 364 6.31 -8.83 11.21
CA PHE A 364 7.25 -9.94 11.22
C PHE A 364 6.46 -11.24 11.21
N ALA A 365 6.35 -11.88 10.03
CA ALA A 365 5.49 -13.04 9.80
C ALA A 365 6.25 -14.18 9.10
N ASP A 366 5.87 -14.52 7.89
CA ASP A 366 6.41 -15.58 7.05
C ASP A 366 6.88 -15.10 5.66
N TYR A 367 6.87 -13.79 5.41
CA TYR A 367 7.16 -13.21 4.09
C TYR A 367 8.04 -11.96 4.16
N TYR A 368 8.76 -11.70 3.09
CA TYR A 368 9.39 -10.41 2.83
C TYR A 368 8.48 -9.51 2.00
N ALA A 369 8.51 -8.21 2.26
CA ALA A 369 7.89 -7.20 1.42
C ALA A 369 8.79 -5.97 1.29
N TYR A 370 8.83 -5.39 0.09
CA TYR A 370 9.35 -4.04 -0.16
C TYR A 370 8.22 -3.01 -0.21
N ASP A 371 7.04 -3.43 -0.67
CA ASP A 371 5.84 -2.59 -0.79
C ASP A 371 5.14 -2.39 0.56
N ASP A 372 4.38 -1.32 0.72
CA ASP A 372 3.59 -1.00 1.92
C ASP A 372 2.24 -1.73 1.97
N GLY A 373 1.89 -2.46 0.92
CA GLY A 373 0.63 -3.19 0.76
C GLY A 373 -0.38 -2.45 -0.11
N THR A 374 -0.03 -1.28 -0.66
CA THR A 374 -0.90 -0.50 -1.56
C THR A 374 -0.22 -0.26 -2.91
N ALA A 375 -0.99 -0.26 -3.99
CA ALA A 375 -0.50 0.02 -5.34
C ALA A 375 -0.97 1.40 -5.81
N GLU A 376 -0.09 2.19 -6.40
CA GLU A 376 -0.44 3.42 -7.11
C GLU A 376 -0.50 3.23 -8.61
N ALA A 377 0.11 2.13 -9.12
CA ALA A 377 0.12 1.82 -10.55
C ALA A 377 0.18 0.31 -10.80
N GLY A 378 -0.07 -0.08 -12.03
CA GLY A 378 0.29 -1.40 -12.56
C GLY A 378 1.63 -1.34 -13.29
N PHE A 379 2.56 -2.21 -12.93
CA PHE A 379 3.85 -2.36 -13.58
C PHE A 379 3.79 -3.43 -14.66
N SER A 380 4.21 -3.08 -15.88
CA SER A 380 4.27 -4.01 -17.00
C SER A 380 5.47 -3.72 -17.90
N PHE A 381 5.73 -4.63 -18.83
CA PHE A 381 6.75 -4.46 -19.88
C PHE A 381 6.12 -4.35 -21.26
N LEU A 382 6.55 -3.33 -22.01
CA LEU A 382 6.35 -3.28 -23.46
C LEU A 382 7.53 -3.98 -24.15
N GLY A 383 7.24 -4.96 -24.99
CA GLY A 383 8.26 -5.64 -25.80
C GLY A 383 7.79 -6.98 -26.32
N THR A 384 8.38 -7.41 -27.43
CA THR A 384 8.19 -8.74 -28.00
C THR A 384 9.36 -9.63 -27.57
N GLY A 385 9.07 -10.81 -27.07
CA GLY A 385 10.08 -11.78 -26.70
C GLY A 385 9.96 -12.30 -25.28
N ASN A 386 10.93 -13.10 -24.87
CA ASN A 386 10.99 -13.68 -23.53
C ASN A 386 11.65 -12.67 -22.57
N VAL A 387 10.85 -11.71 -22.08
CA VAL A 387 11.29 -10.76 -21.04
C VAL A 387 11.06 -11.40 -19.67
N GLN A 388 12.00 -11.22 -18.75
CA GLN A 388 11.86 -11.68 -17.38
C GLN A 388 12.11 -10.51 -16.43
N VAL A 389 11.38 -10.48 -15.33
CA VAL A 389 11.57 -9.54 -14.24
C VAL A 389 11.90 -10.32 -13.00
N ALA A 390 12.87 -9.86 -12.25
CA ALA A 390 13.31 -10.47 -10.99
C ALA A 390 13.47 -9.42 -9.92
N GLN A 391 13.17 -9.79 -8.68
CA GLN A 391 13.34 -8.98 -7.49
C GLN A 391 14.22 -9.74 -6.50
N ARG A 392 15.28 -9.08 -6.00
CA ARG A 392 16.28 -9.65 -5.09
C ARG A 392 15.76 -9.63 -3.66
N PHE A 393 16.09 -10.69 -2.90
CA PHE A 393 15.89 -10.80 -1.46
C PHE A 393 17.15 -11.37 -0.81
N ASP A 394 17.49 -10.86 0.37
CA ASP A 394 18.67 -11.24 1.12
C ASP A 394 18.24 -11.93 2.43
N LEU A 395 18.86 -13.06 2.75
CA LEU A 395 18.55 -13.87 3.91
C LEU A 395 19.65 -13.72 4.98
N ASN A 396 19.24 -13.66 6.25
CA ASN A 396 20.17 -13.74 7.39
C ASN A 396 20.57 -15.17 7.73
N GLU A 397 19.73 -16.14 7.36
CA GLU A 397 19.99 -17.57 7.54
C GLU A 397 19.32 -18.38 6.42
N PRO A 398 19.80 -19.58 6.06
CA PRO A 398 19.15 -20.42 5.05
C PRO A 398 17.70 -20.69 5.36
N ASP A 399 16.86 -20.79 4.32
CA ASP A 399 15.42 -20.96 4.45
C ASP A 399 14.83 -21.71 3.25
N GLN A 400 13.52 -21.92 3.23
CA GLN A 400 12.80 -22.56 2.14
C GLN A 400 11.60 -21.73 1.70
N LEU A 401 11.49 -21.49 0.40
CA LEU A 401 10.30 -20.91 -0.18
C LEU A 401 9.18 -21.95 -0.31
N SER A 402 7.99 -21.58 0.18
CA SER A 402 6.75 -22.35 -0.01
C SER A 402 5.83 -21.72 -1.05
N GLY A 403 5.95 -20.42 -1.33
CA GLY A 403 5.04 -19.71 -2.21
C GLY A 403 5.41 -18.25 -2.45
N PHE A 404 4.48 -17.58 -3.10
CA PHE A 404 4.52 -16.13 -3.35
C PHE A 404 3.16 -15.51 -3.04
N ARG A 405 3.18 -14.26 -2.59
CA ARG A 405 2.00 -13.38 -2.58
C ARG A 405 2.19 -12.32 -3.65
N VAL A 406 1.26 -12.22 -4.58
CA VAL A 406 1.34 -11.29 -5.72
C VAL A 406 0.02 -10.53 -5.83
N TYR A 407 0.11 -9.21 -6.05
CA TYR A 407 -1.06 -8.40 -6.34
C TYR A 407 -1.18 -8.16 -7.85
N PHE A 408 -2.32 -8.57 -8.43
CA PHE A 408 -2.67 -8.33 -9.82
C PHE A 408 -3.73 -7.23 -9.89
N PRO A 409 -3.37 -5.99 -10.24
CA PRO A 409 -4.33 -4.92 -10.41
C PRO A 409 -5.10 -5.10 -11.72
N ARG A 410 -6.37 -4.69 -11.72
CA ARG A 410 -7.16 -4.64 -12.97
C ARG A 410 -6.71 -3.42 -13.77
N VAL A 411 -5.97 -3.67 -14.84
CA VAL A 411 -5.46 -2.68 -15.78
C VAL A 411 -5.54 -3.24 -17.18
N GLY A 412 -6.14 -2.52 -18.11
CA GLY A 412 -6.27 -2.93 -19.51
C GLY A 412 -7.18 -4.15 -19.70
N ARG A 413 -6.71 -5.09 -20.52
CA ARG A 413 -7.48 -6.30 -20.86
C ARG A 413 -7.53 -7.26 -19.65
N ASP A 414 -8.70 -7.88 -19.44
CA ASP A 414 -8.85 -8.97 -18.48
C ASP A 414 -7.99 -10.19 -18.89
N LEU A 415 -7.10 -10.60 -18.00
CA LEU A 415 -6.18 -11.73 -18.16
C LEU A 415 -6.51 -12.87 -17.21
N SER A 416 -7.70 -12.87 -16.57
CA SER A 416 -8.13 -13.96 -15.68
C SER A 416 -7.97 -15.32 -16.36
N GLY A 417 -7.35 -16.27 -15.66
CA GLY A 417 -7.10 -17.61 -16.18
C GLY A 417 -5.96 -17.70 -17.21
N SER A 418 -5.32 -16.57 -17.59
CA SER A 418 -4.15 -16.63 -18.47
C SER A 418 -2.93 -17.17 -17.71
N PRO A 419 -2.10 -18.04 -18.35
CA PRO A 419 -0.93 -18.59 -17.69
C PRO A 419 0.19 -17.55 -17.56
N LEU A 420 0.83 -17.50 -16.38
CA LEU A 420 2.06 -16.76 -16.11
C LEU A 420 3.09 -17.72 -15.50
N ILE A 421 4.35 -17.61 -15.90
CA ILE A 421 5.43 -18.45 -15.38
C ILE A 421 6.17 -17.68 -14.30
N PHE A 422 6.07 -18.14 -13.06
CA PHE A 422 6.94 -17.70 -11.98
C PHE A 422 8.24 -18.46 -11.96
N LYS A 423 9.30 -17.76 -11.56
CA LYS A 423 10.63 -18.30 -11.45
C LYS A 423 11.32 -17.89 -10.16
N ILE A 424 12.21 -18.74 -9.70
CA ILE A 424 13.14 -18.50 -8.61
C ILE A 424 14.53 -18.74 -9.14
N TRP A 425 15.46 -17.82 -8.83
CA TRP A 425 16.85 -17.94 -9.23
C TRP A 425 17.78 -17.83 -8.01
N ALA A 426 18.88 -18.56 -8.05
CA ALA A 426 20.02 -18.30 -7.20
C ALA A 426 20.73 -17.02 -7.64
N GLU A 427 21.51 -16.43 -6.73
CA GLU A 427 22.40 -15.34 -7.09
C GLU A 427 23.62 -15.85 -7.86
N GLN A 428 24.04 -15.11 -8.88
CA GLN A 428 25.30 -15.25 -9.56
C GLN A 428 25.82 -13.86 -9.96
N ASP A 429 26.97 -13.45 -9.42
CA ASP A 429 27.60 -12.16 -9.74
C ASP A 429 26.66 -10.95 -9.55
N SER A 430 25.88 -10.94 -8.48
CA SER A 430 24.88 -9.91 -8.12
C SER A 430 23.70 -9.76 -9.09
N VAL A 431 23.44 -10.75 -9.94
CA VAL A 431 22.26 -10.84 -10.82
C VAL A 431 21.61 -12.23 -10.71
N PRO A 432 20.38 -12.41 -11.22
CA PRO A 432 19.78 -13.75 -11.28
C PRO A 432 20.61 -14.73 -12.11
N GLY A 433 20.97 -15.86 -11.51
CA GLY A 433 21.78 -16.93 -12.12
C GLY A 433 20.98 -18.17 -12.46
N GLU A 434 21.35 -19.32 -11.88
CA GLU A 434 20.68 -20.59 -12.09
C GLU A 434 19.20 -20.54 -11.66
N THR A 435 18.32 -21.09 -12.50
CA THR A 435 16.90 -21.25 -12.13
C THR A 435 16.71 -22.40 -11.17
N LEU A 436 16.40 -22.10 -9.90
CA LEU A 436 16.14 -23.09 -8.85
C LEU A 436 14.77 -23.76 -9.03
N HIS A 437 13.78 -22.98 -9.47
CA HIS A 437 12.44 -23.48 -9.74
C HIS A 437 11.69 -22.57 -10.73
N GLN A 438 10.77 -23.21 -11.48
CA GLN A 438 9.78 -22.48 -12.27
C GLN A 438 8.45 -23.20 -12.26
N GLN A 439 7.37 -22.45 -12.23
CA GLN A 439 6.00 -22.99 -12.17
C GLN A 439 5.04 -22.06 -12.90
N SER A 440 4.13 -22.65 -13.72
CA SER A 440 3.02 -21.91 -14.31
C SER A 440 1.85 -21.86 -13.34
N PHE A 441 1.19 -20.71 -13.26
CA PHE A 441 -0.08 -20.56 -12.57
C PHE A 441 -1.00 -19.66 -13.39
N GLN A 442 -2.27 -19.61 -13.02
CA GLN A 442 -3.27 -18.78 -13.71
C GLN A 442 -3.46 -17.47 -12.97
N ILE A 443 -3.47 -16.36 -13.71
CA ILE A 443 -3.71 -15.02 -13.13
C ILE A 443 -5.12 -14.99 -12.53
N GLN A 444 -5.22 -14.50 -11.29
CA GLN A 444 -6.46 -14.27 -10.58
C GLN A 444 -6.46 -12.86 -10.01
N TYR A 445 -7.54 -12.13 -10.26
CA TYR A 445 -7.74 -10.80 -9.69
C TYR A 445 -8.48 -10.91 -8.37
N SER A 446 -8.07 -10.12 -7.40
CA SER A 446 -8.81 -9.94 -6.17
C SER A 446 -9.96 -8.95 -6.35
N ASP A 447 -11.04 -9.13 -5.58
CA ASP A 447 -12.16 -8.19 -5.48
C ASP A 447 -12.02 -7.21 -4.30
N THR A 448 -10.96 -7.38 -3.48
CA THR A 448 -10.63 -6.51 -2.36
C THR A 448 -9.43 -5.64 -2.68
N LEU A 449 -9.38 -4.46 -2.07
CA LEU A 449 -8.28 -3.52 -2.23
C LEU A 449 -6.95 -4.19 -1.84
N ASN A 450 -6.00 -4.17 -2.77
CA ASN A 450 -4.63 -4.64 -2.57
C ASN A 450 -4.51 -6.04 -1.93
N GLU A 451 -5.51 -6.90 -2.12
CA GLU A 451 -5.46 -8.28 -1.66
C GLU A 451 -4.54 -9.11 -2.55
N PHE A 452 -3.55 -9.70 -1.91
CA PHE A 452 -2.59 -10.55 -2.61
C PHE A 452 -3.17 -11.92 -2.92
N TYR A 453 -2.94 -12.38 -4.13
CA TYR A 453 -3.15 -13.77 -4.50
C TYR A 453 -1.95 -14.61 -4.02
N GLU A 454 -2.22 -15.67 -3.24
CA GLU A 454 -1.18 -16.57 -2.75
C GLU A 454 -0.98 -17.75 -3.70
N VAL A 455 0.21 -17.84 -4.28
CA VAL A 455 0.64 -18.93 -5.16
C VAL A 455 1.48 -19.90 -4.35
N GLN A 456 0.99 -21.11 -4.14
CA GLN A 456 1.78 -22.18 -3.52
C GLN A 456 2.67 -22.88 -4.53
N LEU A 457 3.91 -23.12 -4.16
CA LEU A 457 4.84 -23.91 -4.97
C LEU A 457 4.51 -25.39 -4.89
N SER A 458 4.75 -26.12 -5.99
CA SER A 458 4.58 -27.58 -6.05
C SER A 458 5.55 -28.36 -5.18
N LYS A 459 6.65 -27.72 -4.76
CA LYS A 459 7.65 -28.23 -3.82
C LYS A 459 8.28 -27.07 -3.06
N LEU A 460 8.81 -27.33 -1.88
CA LEU A 460 9.67 -26.38 -1.17
C LEU A 460 10.97 -26.16 -1.96
N VAL A 461 11.43 -24.91 -2.03
CA VAL A 461 12.66 -24.54 -2.74
C VAL A 461 13.66 -23.98 -1.74
N PRO A 462 14.78 -24.71 -1.47
CA PRO A 462 15.83 -24.21 -0.59
C PRO A 462 16.48 -22.96 -1.17
N VAL A 463 16.72 -21.96 -0.32
CA VAL A 463 17.39 -20.70 -0.66
C VAL A 463 18.37 -20.33 0.44
N GLU A 464 19.50 -19.74 0.06
CA GLU A 464 20.53 -19.24 0.98
C GLU A 464 21.17 -17.96 0.46
N GLY A 465 21.66 -17.12 1.35
CA GLY A 465 22.26 -15.84 0.98
C GLY A 465 21.28 -14.94 0.24
N SER A 466 21.59 -14.57 -0.98
CA SER A 466 20.70 -13.79 -1.86
C SER A 466 20.02 -14.70 -2.87
N PHE A 467 18.76 -14.44 -3.13
CA PHE A 467 17.96 -15.11 -4.16
C PHE A 467 17.02 -14.14 -4.85
N TYR A 468 16.46 -14.57 -5.96
CA TYR A 468 15.54 -13.76 -6.75
C TYR A 468 14.24 -14.50 -7.00
N ILE A 469 13.13 -13.77 -6.95
CA ILE A 469 11.84 -14.24 -7.42
C ILE A 469 11.33 -13.33 -8.52
N GLY A 470 10.52 -13.87 -9.43
CA GLY A 470 9.98 -13.07 -10.52
C GLY A 470 9.19 -13.88 -11.51
N TRP A 471 8.97 -13.31 -12.67
CA TRP A 471 8.19 -13.94 -13.73
C TRP A 471 8.82 -13.81 -15.09
N SER A 472 8.38 -14.67 -15.99
CA SER A 472 8.69 -14.62 -17.41
C SER A 472 7.42 -14.29 -18.18
N GLN A 473 7.47 -13.26 -19.00
CA GLN A 473 6.40 -12.84 -19.88
C GLN A 473 6.74 -13.23 -21.31
N GLY A 474 5.91 -14.06 -21.92
CA GLY A 474 6.02 -14.46 -23.32
C GLY A 474 4.97 -13.78 -24.20
N GLY A 475 5.31 -13.49 -25.45
CA GLY A 475 4.38 -12.92 -26.44
C GLY A 475 4.06 -11.44 -26.21
N ASN A 476 2.90 -11.00 -26.74
CA ASN A 476 2.42 -9.60 -26.69
C ASN A 476 1.39 -9.38 -25.56
N THR A 477 1.38 -10.22 -24.54
CA THR A 477 0.43 -10.07 -23.42
C THR A 477 1.12 -9.29 -22.31
N TYR A 478 0.60 -8.12 -22.00
CA TYR A 478 1.12 -7.26 -20.94
C TYR A 478 0.45 -7.63 -19.62
N VAL A 479 1.21 -8.29 -18.75
CA VAL A 479 0.74 -8.62 -17.40
C VAL A 479 1.10 -7.45 -16.50
N ASN A 480 0.09 -6.88 -15.81
CA ASN A 480 0.30 -5.86 -14.81
C ASN A 480 0.41 -6.50 -13.43
N ILE A 481 1.48 -6.17 -12.69
CA ILE A 481 1.64 -6.48 -11.27
C ILE A 481 1.59 -5.17 -10.50
N GLY A 482 1.03 -5.18 -9.30
CA GLY A 482 0.94 -3.99 -8.46
C GLY A 482 2.29 -3.34 -8.25
N PHE A 483 2.31 -2.02 -8.30
CA PHE A 483 3.49 -1.20 -8.13
C PHE A 483 3.23 -0.11 -7.12
N ASP A 484 3.95 -0.20 -6.00
CA ASP A 484 3.96 0.78 -4.94
C ASP A 484 5.00 1.85 -5.26
N LYS A 485 4.56 3.11 -5.42
CA LYS A 485 5.41 4.26 -5.73
C LYS A 485 5.87 5.00 -4.47
N ASN A 486 5.36 4.62 -3.30
CA ASN A 486 5.70 5.24 -2.02
C ASN A 486 6.95 4.62 -1.39
N GLU A 487 7.27 3.36 -1.74
CA GLU A 487 8.41 2.65 -1.19
C GLU A 487 9.53 2.46 -2.22
N ARG A 488 10.77 2.73 -1.82
CA ARG A 488 11.93 2.61 -2.71
C ARG A 488 12.54 1.21 -2.63
N ALA A 489 12.54 0.50 -3.77
CA ALA A 489 13.21 -0.79 -3.95
C ALA A 489 13.76 -0.95 -5.38
N THR A 490 14.14 0.15 -6.01
CA THR A 490 14.59 0.21 -7.40
C THR A 490 15.86 -0.62 -7.63
N ASP A 491 16.83 -0.53 -6.71
CA ASP A 491 18.09 -1.26 -6.74
C ASP A 491 17.95 -2.79 -6.54
N ARG A 492 16.75 -3.25 -6.17
CA ARG A 492 16.41 -4.66 -5.94
C ARG A 492 15.73 -5.32 -7.14
N ARG A 493 15.49 -4.55 -8.22
CA ARG A 493 14.77 -5.01 -9.40
C ARG A 493 15.69 -5.17 -10.61
N PHE A 494 15.51 -6.30 -11.30
CA PHE A 494 16.30 -6.69 -12.47
C PHE A 494 15.39 -7.08 -13.61
N THR A 495 15.81 -6.73 -14.83
CA THR A 495 15.10 -7.07 -16.05
C THR A 495 16.02 -7.84 -16.98
N TYR A 496 15.51 -8.93 -17.54
CA TYR A 496 16.19 -9.71 -18.57
C TYR A 496 15.56 -9.48 -19.93
N THR A 497 16.40 -9.20 -20.90
CA THR A 497 16.02 -9.22 -22.31
C THR A 497 16.90 -10.19 -23.08
N PRO A 498 16.39 -10.85 -24.16
CA PRO A 498 17.21 -11.78 -24.95
C PRO A 498 18.47 -11.15 -25.56
N SER A 499 18.46 -9.84 -25.83
CA SER A 499 19.59 -9.11 -26.42
C SER A 499 20.55 -8.50 -25.39
N GLY A 500 20.08 -8.19 -24.17
CA GLY A 500 20.87 -7.45 -23.18
C GLY A 500 21.25 -8.26 -21.93
N GLY A 501 20.67 -9.45 -21.75
CA GLY A 501 20.84 -10.21 -20.50
C GLY A 501 20.13 -9.55 -19.32
N TRP A 502 20.60 -9.80 -18.09
CA TRP A 502 20.10 -9.17 -16.87
C TRP A 502 20.68 -7.77 -16.68
N ILE A 503 19.81 -6.80 -16.41
CA ILE A 503 20.16 -5.41 -16.14
C ILE A 503 19.39 -4.96 -14.88
N GLY A 504 20.08 -4.33 -13.93
CA GLY A 504 19.45 -3.69 -12.77
C GLY A 504 18.64 -2.45 -13.19
N GLU A 505 17.51 -2.22 -12.55
CA GLU A 505 16.69 -1.04 -12.79
C GLU A 505 17.32 0.19 -12.12
N THR A 506 17.22 1.34 -12.77
CA THR A 506 17.81 2.60 -12.26
C THR A 506 16.88 3.81 -12.41
N THR A 507 15.74 3.67 -13.06
CA THR A 507 14.92 4.81 -13.50
C THR A 507 13.54 4.86 -12.88
N LEU A 508 12.87 3.70 -12.74
CA LEU A 508 11.54 3.63 -12.14
C LEU A 508 11.65 3.39 -10.64
N GLU A 509 11.48 4.45 -9.86
CA GLU A 509 11.42 4.32 -8.40
C GLU A 509 10.12 3.64 -7.97
N GLY A 510 10.23 2.71 -7.01
CA GLY A 510 9.10 1.99 -6.46
C GLY A 510 9.37 0.51 -6.22
N ALA A 511 8.40 -0.18 -5.65
CA ALA A 511 8.43 -1.60 -5.31
C ALA A 511 7.38 -2.40 -6.09
N ILE A 512 7.78 -3.56 -6.62
CA ILE A 512 6.82 -4.53 -7.19
C ILE A 512 6.14 -5.27 -6.04
N MET A 513 4.81 -5.36 -6.08
CA MET A 513 4.01 -6.04 -5.07
C MET A 513 4.04 -7.56 -5.26
N MET A 514 5.21 -8.13 -4.99
CA MET A 514 5.48 -9.57 -5.05
C MET A 514 6.33 -9.97 -3.85
N ARG A 515 5.82 -10.86 -3.02
CA ARG A 515 6.34 -11.20 -1.71
C ARG A 515 6.66 -12.69 -1.62
N PRO A 516 7.92 -13.12 -1.41
CA PRO A 516 8.25 -14.53 -1.16
C PRO A 516 7.73 -14.96 0.22
N VAL A 517 7.19 -16.18 0.30
CA VAL A 517 6.72 -16.79 1.54
C VAL A 517 7.67 -17.92 1.95
N LEU A 518 8.20 -17.84 3.19
CA LEU A 518 9.19 -18.74 3.72
C LEU A 518 8.62 -19.55 4.89
N VAL A 519 9.13 -20.77 5.08
CA VAL A 519 8.62 -21.70 6.10
C VAL A 519 9.67 -22.16 7.12
N GLY A 520 10.90 -21.66 7.02
CA GLY A 520 12.03 -22.08 7.85
C GLY A 520 12.87 -23.19 7.20
N GLU A 521 14.03 -23.50 7.78
CA GLU A 521 14.83 -24.63 7.30
C GLU A 521 14.02 -25.92 7.30
N ALA A 522 14.20 -26.73 6.27
CA ALA A 522 13.79 -28.10 6.36
C ALA A 522 14.60 -28.77 7.51
N LEU A 523 13.88 -29.20 8.50
CA LEU A 523 14.41 -30.29 9.32
C LEU A 523 14.62 -31.46 8.34
N GLY A 524 15.83 -31.57 7.76
CA GLY A 524 16.35 -32.59 6.86
C GLY A 524 15.41 -33.14 5.76
N VAL A 525 15.87 -33.26 4.55
CA VAL A 525 15.17 -33.87 3.39
C VAL A 525 14.65 -35.30 3.70
N GLU A 526 15.18 -35.99 4.71
CA GLU A 526 14.68 -37.28 5.22
C GLU A 526 13.34 -37.16 5.95
N ASP A 527 13.05 -36.03 6.60
CA ASP A 527 11.81 -35.85 7.39
C ASP A 527 10.58 -35.60 6.51
N ASP A 528 10.73 -34.92 5.38
CA ASP A 528 9.63 -34.68 4.43
C ASP A 528 9.27 -35.95 3.63
N LEU A 529 10.25 -36.78 3.28
CA LEU A 529 10.01 -38.09 2.67
C LEU A 529 9.30 -39.04 3.65
N ALA A 530 9.69 -39.05 4.91
CA ALA A 530 9.01 -39.82 5.97
C ALA A 530 7.58 -39.28 6.22
N ALA A 531 7.41 -37.97 6.23
CA ALA A 531 6.08 -37.35 6.37
C ALA A 531 5.19 -37.60 5.15
N ALA A 532 5.73 -37.58 3.93
CA ALA A 532 5.00 -37.86 2.70
C ALA A 532 4.63 -39.35 2.56
N SER A 533 5.49 -40.26 3.00
CA SER A 533 5.25 -41.73 2.99
C SER A 533 4.28 -42.17 4.09
N MET A 534 4.19 -41.44 5.20
CA MET A 534 3.37 -41.81 6.35
C MET A 534 1.86 -41.66 6.03
N ARG A 535 1.12 -42.76 6.15
CA ARG A 535 -0.31 -42.83 5.90
C ARG A 535 -1.07 -43.33 7.12
N VAL A 536 -2.22 -42.73 7.37
CA VAL A 536 -3.20 -43.16 8.36
C VAL A 536 -4.36 -43.80 7.62
N PHE A 537 -4.64 -45.05 7.90
CA PHE A 537 -5.68 -45.79 7.20
C PHE A 537 -6.44 -46.78 8.10
N PRO A 538 -7.71 -47.07 7.78
CA PRO A 538 -8.52 -46.43 6.78
C PRO A 538 -8.85 -44.97 7.17
N ASN A 539 -8.99 -44.08 6.17
CA ASN A 539 -9.45 -42.71 6.37
C ASN A 539 -10.40 -42.34 5.21
N PRO A 540 -11.72 -42.20 5.43
CA PRO A 540 -12.45 -42.25 6.72
C PRO A 540 -12.42 -43.61 7.45
N SER A 541 -12.55 -43.57 8.78
CA SER A 541 -12.51 -44.74 9.66
C SER A 541 -13.76 -44.87 10.52
N ARG A 542 -14.09 -46.11 10.91
CA ARG A 542 -15.13 -46.42 11.90
C ARG A 542 -14.59 -46.59 13.33
N GLY A 543 -13.41 -46.00 13.61
CA GLY A 543 -12.82 -45.95 14.94
C GLY A 543 -11.59 -46.82 15.18
N GLU A 544 -11.10 -47.52 14.17
CA GLU A 544 -9.80 -48.17 14.19
C GLU A 544 -8.95 -47.69 13.03
N VAL A 545 -7.73 -47.25 13.31
CA VAL A 545 -6.79 -46.77 12.30
C VAL A 545 -5.41 -47.34 12.51
N PHE A 546 -4.64 -47.42 11.44
CA PHE A 546 -3.27 -47.88 11.42
C PHE A 546 -2.37 -46.80 10.83
N ILE A 547 -1.11 -46.82 11.22
CA ILE A 547 -0.04 -46.02 10.63
C ILE A 547 0.92 -46.96 9.94
N ASN A 548 1.27 -46.71 8.67
CA ASN A 548 2.12 -47.59 7.86
C ASN A 548 3.59 -47.56 8.24
N GLU A 549 4.02 -46.58 9.02
CA GLU A 549 5.42 -46.38 9.42
C GLU A 549 5.57 -46.47 10.95
N PRO A 550 6.75 -46.87 11.47
CA PRO A 550 7.03 -46.85 12.90
C PRO A 550 6.97 -45.42 13.48
N TYR A 551 6.38 -45.28 14.66
CA TYR A 551 6.28 -44.00 15.39
C TYR A 551 6.62 -44.23 16.88
N GLU A 552 6.98 -43.17 17.59
CA GLU A 552 7.18 -43.26 19.05
C GLU A 552 5.85 -43.05 19.79
N GLN A 553 5.12 -42.04 19.40
CA GLN A 553 3.84 -41.66 20.01
C GLN A 553 2.88 -41.07 18.98
N VAL A 554 1.59 -41.35 19.14
CA VAL A 554 0.51 -40.65 18.45
C VAL A 554 -0.39 -39.97 19.46
N SER A 555 -0.73 -38.68 19.20
CA SER A 555 -1.71 -37.93 19.97
C SER A 555 -2.83 -37.45 19.03
N VAL A 556 -4.08 -37.63 19.44
CA VAL A 556 -5.25 -37.27 18.65
C VAL A 556 -5.90 -36.04 19.28
N PHE A 557 -6.16 -35.03 18.45
CA PHE A 557 -6.78 -33.77 18.84
C PHE A 557 -8.12 -33.58 18.12
N ASP A 558 -9.11 -33.07 18.82
CA ASP A 558 -10.37 -32.64 18.23
C ASP A 558 -10.25 -31.28 17.51
N ILE A 559 -11.35 -30.81 16.91
CA ILE A 559 -11.38 -29.52 16.18
C ILE A 559 -11.12 -28.29 17.07
N THR A 560 -11.18 -28.43 18.40
CA THR A 560 -10.90 -27.34 19.35
C THR A 560 -9.43 -27.33 19.78
N GLY A 561 -8.63 -28.30 19.29
CA GLY A 561 -7.23 -28.49 19.71
C GLY A 561 -7.06 -29.23 21.04
N LYS A 562 -8.14 -29.78 21.63
CA LYS A 562 -8.07 -30.59 22.84
C LYS A 562 -7.55 -31.99 22.51
N LYS A 563 -6.55 -32.46 23.26
CA LYS A 563 -6.06 -33.83 23.15
C LYS A 563 -7.09 -34.81 23.70
N VAL A 564 -7.60 -35.72 22.86
CA VAL A 564 -8.66 -36.70 23.17
C VAL A 564 -8.17 -38.14 23.24
N HIS A 565 -7.00 -38.45 22.69
CA HIS A 565 -6.37 -39.75 22.75
C HIS A 565 -4.85 -39.66 22.66
N SER A 566 -4.13 -40.60 23.24
CA SER A 566 -2.67 -40.75 23.08
C SER A 566 -2.27 -42.20 23.21
N GLN A 567 -1.34 -42.68 22.36
CA GLN A 567 -0.85 -44.05 22.33
C GLN A 567 0.63 -44.07 21.97
N THR A 568 1.41 -44.88 22.67
CA THR A 568 2.82 -45.14 22.35
C THR A 568 2.92 -46.34 21.43
N TYR A 569 3.90 -46.36 20.54
CA TYR A 569 4.13 -47.48 19.62
C TYR A 569 4.62 -48.71 20.37
N ALA A 570 3.94 -49.84 20.14
CA ALA A 570 4.31 -51.12 20.75
C ALA A 570 4.65 -52.23 19.74
N GLY A 571 4.66 -51.89 18.41
CA GLY A 571 5.04 -52.82 17.36
C GLY A 571 4.29 -52.65 16.05
N PRO A 572 4.72 -53.32 14.96
CA PRO A 572 4.08 -53.24 13.67
C PRO A 572 2.65 -53.76 13.70
N ALA A 573 1.77 -53.11 12.92
CA ALA A 573 0.34 -53.42 12.79
C ALA A 573 -0.52 -53.22 14.07
N GLN A 574 -0.05 -52.43 15.04
CA GLN A 574 -0.84 -52.08 16.21
C GLN A 574 -1.97 -51.11 15.83
N PRO A 575 -3.26 -51.44 16.05
CA PRO A 575 -4.37 -50.51 15.79
C PRO A 575 -4.39 -49.42 16.87
N ILE A 576 -4.74 -48.20 16.42
CA ILE A 576 -5.13 -47.09 17.28
C ILE A 576 -6.64 -47.15 17.43
N ASN A 577 -7.13 -47.44 18.63
CA ASN A 577 -8.56 -47.59 18.88
C ASN A 577 -9.18 -46.26 19.31
N LEU A 578 -9.97 -45.70 18.42
CA LEU A 578 -10.67 -44.43 18.58
C LEU A 578 -12.21 -44.58 18.61
N ARG A 579 -12.73 -45.82 18.84
CA ARG A 579 -14.19 -46.11 18.84
C ARG A 579 -14.94 -45.35 19.94
N HIS A 580 -14.24 -44.90 20.95
CA HIS A 580 -14.81 -44.08 22.03
C HIS A 580 -15.00 -42.60 21.67
N LEU A 581 -14.48 -42.16 20.51
CA LEU A 581 -14.61 -40.78 20.02
C LEU A 581 -15.87 -40.62 19.16
N ALA A 582 -16.47 -39.44 19.18
CA ALA A 582 -17.61 -39.09 18.35
C ALA A 582 -17.21 -39.02 16.84
N PRO A 583 -18.13 -39.30 15.91
CA PRO A 583 -17.89 -39.02 14.51
C PRO A 583 -17.51 -37.54 14.28
N GLY A 584 -16.49 -37.27 13.48
CA GLY A 584 -15.99 -35.92 13.24
C GLY A 584 -14.60 -35.89 12.63
N LEU A 585 -14.07 -34.67 12.49
CA LEU A 585 -12.70 -34.42 12.02
C LEU A 585 -11.75 -34.33 13.21
N TYR A 586 -10.63 -35.05 13.11
CA TYR A 586 -9.57 -35.10 14.10
C TYR A 586 -8.22 -34.83 13.45
N THR A 587 -7.26 -34.31 14.23
CA THR A 587 -5.86 -34.20 13.84
C THR A 587 -5.03 -35.21 14.64
N LEU A 588 -4.30 -36.09 13.94
CA LEU A 588 -3.32 -36.98 14.53
C LEU A 588 -1.94 -36.31 14.47
N ARG A 589 -1.34 -36.12 15.62
CA ARG A 589 0.05 -35.69 15.76
C ARG A 589 0.88 -36.92 16.05
N ILE A 590 1.67 -37.35 15.06
CA ILE A 590 2.47 -38.57 15.08
C ILE A 590 3.93 -38.17 15.30
N GLN A 591 4.51 -38.59 16.42
CA GLN A 591 5.88 -38.34 16.75
C GLN A 591 6.72 -39.56 16.36
N THR A 592 7.72 -39.34 15.53
CA THR A 592 8.76 -40.31 15.19
C THR A 592 10.08 -39.94 15.89
N ARG A 593 11.15 -40.75 15.74
CA ARG A 593 12.48 -40.37 16.23
C ARG A 593 13.06 -39.12 15.59
N LYS A 594 12.59 -38.76 14.42
CA LYS A 594 13.18 -37.71 13.60
C LYS A 594 12.24 -36.48 13.41
N ALA A 595 10.91 -36.71 13.43
CA ALA A 595 9.93 -35.66 13.08
C ALA A 595 8.61 -35.80 13.83
N ILE A 596 7.82 -34.71 13.79
CA ILE A 596 6.40 -34.68 14.17
C ILE A 596 5.56 -34.49 12.93
N VAL A 597 4.72 -35.49 12.60
CA VAL A 597 3.86 -35.49 11.42
C VAL A 597 2.40 -35.28 11.84
N ASN A 598 1.71 -34.30 11.22
CA ASN A 598 0.29 -34.06 11.43
C ASN A 598 -0.53 -34.62 10.27
N LYS A 599 -1.54 -35.48 10.58
CA LYS A 599 -2.46 -36.06 9.59
C LYS A 599 -3.91 -35.81 9.99
N LYS A 600 -4.76 -35.50 9.03
CA LYS A 600 -6.21 -35.38 9.25
C LYS A 600 -6.87 -36.76 9.22
N LEU A 601 -7.80 -37.02 10.13
CA LEU A 601 -8.60 -38.25 10.21
C LEU A 601 -10.07 -37.90 10.30
N ILE A 602 -10.88 -38.58 9.50
CA ILE A 602 -12.35 -38.49 9.55
C ILE A 602 -12.87 -39.77 10.23
N LEU A 603 -13.54 -39.62 11.38
CA LEU A 603 -14.31 -40.70 12.01
C LEU A 603 -15.76 -40.65 11.54
N THR A 604 -16.31 -41.79 11.13
CA THR A 604 -17.69 -41.95 10.69
C THR A 604 -18.48 -42.78 11.70
N LYS A 605 -19.84 -42.74 11.61
CA LYS A 605 -20.68 -43.62 12.42
C LYS A 605 -20.41 -45.08 12.07
N LEU A 606 -20.46 -45.96 13.09
CA LEU A 606 -20.51 -47.42 12.95
C LEU A 606 -21.75 -47.85 12.19
#